data_3095a77abe8c40e0f39e13f2bc50b1ac
#
_entry.id   3095a77abe8c40e0f39e13f2bc50b1ac
#
_cell.length_a   1.000
_cell.length_b   1.000
_cell.length_c   1.000
_cell.angle_alpha   90.00
_cell.angle_beta   90.00
_cell.angle_gamma   90.00
#
_symmetry.space_group_name_H-M   'P 1'
#
loop_
_entity.id
_entity.type
_entity.pdbx_description
1 polymer ?
#
loop_
_entity_poly.entity_id
_entity_poly.type
_entity_poly.pdbx_seq_one_letter_code
_entity_poly.pdbx_strand_id
1 'polypeptide(L)'
;AQAQETVRGVVTDAAGEPLIGANVVEKGQPSNGTITNLDGKFTLKVTSNKAIIAISMIGMKTVEVTVPKDGKTLTVRLHDDTQTLDEVVVVAYGQQKKVSVTGSISAVGNRELKQGPTSSVTNSLTGRIPGLVTRQTSGRPGEDAAALYIRGRATVNDASPLIMVDGIERDFSQIDPDEIESISVLKDASATAVYGVRGANGVILVTTKRGNSGKAKVSFSGEFGITQINRITKMVNAEEYATLMNEGLVNEGQAPKYTEHDMQLYRDQSSPFTHPDNDYIDMFTKLGTQQKYNVNVSGGNERLKYFVSLGYFHQNGTYETDIEKLKKKPDLAKLIAINPELDNLLQQPDYNSAYYYNRFNVRTNLDIQVTKDFSIGVDFSYRTGSKNRPNSEGDASRAFNNMTRTPANAFPLVNENGTFAAVPNLVRANPLHAFLYQGYRKDNDSALEGTVKLNYDLHAITKGLSIGGKFSYNSYIEDNGMGLNVVEPVWKYNENGTYQRLLAKVFPSLINFASGAKKRVYWEALSLIHI
;
A
#
# COMPACT_ATOMS: atom_id res chain seq x y z
N ALA A 1 43.47 -46.96 5.94
CA ALA A 1 42.26 -46.57 6.71
C ALA A 1 42.65 -45.40 7.58
N GLN A 2 42.15 -44.18 7.29
CA GLN A 2 42.27 -43.03 8.19
C GLN A 2 41.41 -43.31 9.42
N ALA A 3 42.00 -43.18 10.60
CA ALA A 3 41.31 -43.41 11.87
C ALA A 3 40.21 -42.33 12.01
N GLN A 4 38.96 -42.73 11.96
CA GLN A 4 37.84 -41.91 12.31
C GLN A 4 37.85 -41.61 13.82
N GLU A 5 37.95 -40.38 14.19
CA GLU A 5 37.95 -39.95 15.58
C GLU A 5 36.55 -39.46 15.98
N THR A 6 36.10 -39.83 17.16
CA THR A 6 34.78 -39.43 17.65
C THR A 6 34.95 -38.24 18.59
N VAL A 7 34.40 -37.10 18.20
CA VAL A 7 34.39 -35.85 19.01
C VAL A 7 33.09 -35.78 19.78
N ARG A 8 33.19 -35.46 21.06
CA ARG A 8 32.05 -35.17 21.94
C ARG A 8 32.15 -33.75 22.46
N GLY A 9 31.05 -33.07 22.59
CA GLY A 9 31.05 -31.70 23.11
C GLY A 9 29.72 -31.29 23.68
N VAL A 10 29.76 -30.09 24.30
CA VAL A 10 28.59 -29.38 24.83
C VAL A 10 28.59 -27.97 24.27
N VAL A 11 27.47 -27.51 23.79
CA VAL A 11 27.25 -26.16 23.28
C VAL A 11 26.34 -25.41 24.23
N THR A 12 26.80 -24.25 24.67
CA THR A 12 26.04 -23.37 25.58
C THR A 12 25.96 -21.96 25.01
N ASP A 13 25.03 -21.16 25.51
CA ASP A 13 24.96 -19.72 25.25
C ASP A 13 25.96 -18.92 26.14
N ALA A 14 25.91 -17.59 26.05
CA ALA A 14 26.75 -16.70 26.84
C ALA A 14 26.47 -16.76 28.36
N ALA A 15 25.26 -17.18 28.79
CA ALA A 15 24.87 -17.35 30.16
C ALA A 15 25.25 -18.74 30.73
N GLY A 16 25.66 -19.67 29.85
CA GLY A 16 26.02 -21.04 30.20
C GLY A 16 24.84 -22.04 30.07
N GLU A 17 23.68 -21.62 29.55
CA GLU A 17 22.52 -22.47 29.32
C GLU A 17 22.78 -23.38 28.10
N PRO A 18 22.35 -24.66 28.14
CA PRO A 18 22.58 -25.60 27.04
C PRO A 18 21.74 -25.21 25.78
N LEU A 19 22.38 -25.17 24.63
CA LEU A 19 21.74 -24.87 23.36
C LEU A 19 21.27 -26.15 22.64
N ILE A 20 19.96 -26.26 22.50
CA ILE A 20 19.27 -27.40 21.86
C ILE A 20 19.17 -27.15 20.35
N GLY A 21 19.51 -28.15 19.52
CA GLY A 21 19.36 -28.04 18.07
C GLY A 21 20.41 -27.20 17.36
N ALA A 22 21.51 -26.85 18.02
CA ALA A 22 22.66 -26.23 17.37
C ALA A 22 23.28 -27.20 16.35
N ASN A 23 23.51 -26.72 15.14
CA ASN A 23 24.08 -27.50 14.05
C ASN A 23 25.60 -27.58 14.18
N VAL A 24 26.15 -28.80 14.13
CA VAL A 24 27.58 -29.09 14.28
C VAL A 24 28.05 -29.83 13.04
N VAL A 25 28.88 -29.21 12.21
CA VAL A 25 29.28 -29.73 10.89
C VAL A 25 30.81 -29.68 10.75
N GLU A 26 31.41 -30.72 10.15
CA GLU A 26 32.82 -30.74 9.79
C GLU A 26 33.06 -29.78 8.61
N LYS A 27 33.98 -28.80 8.78
CA LYS A 27 34.30 -27.81 7.76
C LYS A 27 34.90 -28.49 6.53
N GLY A 28 34.33 -28.25 5.36
CA GLY A 28 34.73 -28.89 4.10
C GLY A 28 33.97 -30.19 3.78
N GLN A 29 33.14 -30.69 4.71
CA GLN A 29 32.25 -31.85 4.49
C GLN A 29 30.82 -31.57 4.98
N PRO A 30 30.01 -30.84 4.23
CA PRO A 30 28.67 -30.41 4.67
C PRO A 30 27.70 -31.54 5.00
N SER A 31 27.93 -32.73 4.45
CA SER A 31 27.15 -33.94 4.73
C SER A 31 27.54 -34.67 6.02
N ASN A 32 28.67 -34.30 6.65
CA ASN A 32 29.12 -34.84 7.92
C ASN A 32 28.80 -33.86 9.06
N GLY A 33 27.63 -34.02 9.65
CA GLY A 33 27.14 -33.15 10.71
C GLY A 33 26.17 -33.83 11.67
N THR A 34 25.93 -33.21 12.80
CA THR A 34 24.98 -33.62 13.83
C THR A 34 24.33 -32.37 14.46
N ILE A 35 23.32 -32.57 15.30
CA ILE A 35 22.69 -31.53 16.09
C ILE A 35 22.84 -31.79 17.58
N THR A 36 22.81 -30.73 18.41
CA THR A 36 22.87 -30.87 19.87
C THR A 36 21.53 -31.37 20.43
N ASN A 37 21.59 -32.18 21.47
CA ASN A 37 20.43 -32.70 22.20
C ASN A 37 19.89 -31.69 23.25
N LEU A 38 18.94 -32.15 24.09
CA LEU A 38 18.30 -31.33 25.16
C LEU A 38 19.30 -30.79 26.19
N ASP A 39 20.42 -31.45 26.41
CA ASP A 39 21.50 -31.02 27.32
C ASP A 39 22.58 -30.18 26.57
N GLY A 40 22.36 -29.80 25.32
CA GLY A 40 23.36 -29.13 24.49
C GLY A 40 24.50 -30.02 24.04
N LYS A 41 24.45 -31.36 24.26
CA LYS A 41 25.52 -32.29 23.94
C LYS A 41 25.44 -32.79 22.50
N PHE A 42 26.60 -33.01 21.87
CA PHE A 42 26.72 -33.59 20.56
C PHE A 42 27.82 -34.66 20.50
N THR A 43 27.71 -35.54 19.52
CA THR A 43 28.72 -36.52 19.16
C THR A 43 28.85 -36.55 17.64
N LEU A 44 30.05 -36.30 17.12
CA LEU A 44 30.33 -36.29 15.68
C LEU A 44 31.57 -37.14 15.38
N LYS A 45 31.49 -38.00 14.36
CA LYS A 45 32.66 -38.72 13.83
C LYS A 45 33.32 -37.84 12.76
N VAL A 46 34.59 -37.47 12.99
CA VAL A 46 35.34 -36.62 12.08
C VAL A 46 36.36 -37.42 11.26
N THR A 47 36.70 -36.92 10.10
CA THR A 47 37.59 -37.58 9.13
C THR A 47 39.07 -37.46 9.47
N SER A 48 39.44 -36.53 10.36
CA SER A 48 40.84 -36.25 10.75
C SER A 48 40.92 -35.67 12.17
N ASN A 49 42.02 -35.97 12.86
CA ASN A 49 42.37 -35.35 14.16
C ASN A 49 42.77 -33.86 14.08
N LYS A 50 42.77 -33.30 12.89
CA LYS A 50 42.95 -31.85 12.63
C LYS A 50 41.71 -31.21 12.02
N ALA A 51 40.57 -31.93 12.05
CA ALA A 51 39.31 -31.39 11.51
C ALA A 51 38.89 -30.13 12.27
N ILE A 52 38.31 -29.20 11.52
CA ILE A 52 37.67 -28.01 12.08
C ILE A 52 36.17 -28.30 12.09
N ILE A 53 35.53 -28.06 13.22
CA ILE A 53 34.08 -28.19 13.37
C ILE A 53 33.50 -26.78 13.42
N ALA A 54 32.52 -26.52 12.55
CA ALA A 54 31.72 -25.30 12.56
C ALA A 54 30.41 -25.57 13.34
N ILE A 55 30.16 -24.76 14.36
CA ILE A 55 28.99 -24.84 15.21
C ILE A 55 28.16 -23.58 14.98
N SER A 56 26.91 -23.76 14.56
CA SER A 56 26.01 -22.65 14.21
C SER A 56 24.60 -22.89 14.76
N MET A 57 23.94 -21.80 15.13
CA MET A 57 22.54 -21.78 15.52
C MET A 57 21.89 -20.49 14.99
N ILE A 58 20.62 -20.54 14.67
CA ILE A 58 19.86 -19.37 14.18
C ILE A 58 19.90 -18.27 15.25
N GLY A 59 20.39 -17.08 14.90
CA GLY A 59 20.51 -15.95 15.82
C GLY A 59 21.80 -15.91 16.62
N MET A 60 22.75 -16.85 16.38
CA MET A 60 24.04 -16.89 17.08
C MET A 60 25.22 -16.88 16.12
N LYS A 61 26.35 -16.32 16.55
CA LYS A 61 27.61 -16.30 15.81
C LYS A 61 28.14 -17.71 15.62
N THR A 62 28.39 -18.09 14.38
CA THR A 62 29.07 -19.37 14.08
C THR A 62 30.48 -19.38 14.67
N VAL A 63 30.80 -20.41 15.43
CA VAL A 63 32.10 -20.63 16.03
C VAL A 63 32.79 -21.81 15.36
N GLU A 64 34.02 -21.63 14.91
CA GLU A 64 34.87 -22.69 14.34
C GLU A 64 35.87 -23.13 15.39
N VAL A 65 35.95 -24.44 15.66
CA VAL A 65 36.85 -25.01 16.65
C VAL A 65 37.61 -26.19 16.07
N THR A 66 38.90 -26.25 16.33
CA THR A 66 39.73 -27.40 15.95
C THR A 66 39.54 -28.53 16.96
N VAL A 67 39.39 -29.76 16.48
CA VAL A 67 39.23 -30.96 17.31
C VAL A 67 40.46 -31.12 18.25
N PRO A 68 40.23 -31.26 19.57
CA PRO A 68 41.33 -31.48 20.53
C PRO A 68 41.93 -32.86 20.38
N LYS A 69 43.24 -32.96 20.41
CA LYS A 69 43.99 -34.23 20.22
C LYS A 69 43.85 -35.24 21.37
N ASP A 70 43.32 -34.83 22.49
CA ASP A 70 43.37 -35.58 23.75
C ASP A 70 42.02 -36.29 24.06
N GLY A 71 41.10 -36.36 23.11
CA GLY A 71 39.78 -36.99 23.33
C GLY A 71 38.90 -36.30 24.39
N LYS A 72 39.26 -35.07 24.81
CA LYS A 72 38.54 -34.29 25.79
C LYS A 72 37.21 -33.77 25.20
N THR A 73 36.21 -33.69 26.05
CA THR A 73 34.91 -33.09 25.69
C THR A 73 35.07 -31.62 25.34
N LEU A 74 34.63 -31.26 24.15
CA LEU A 74 34.69 -29.90 23.64
C LEU A 74 33.58 -29.04 24.29
N THR A 75 33.91 -27.97 24.95
CA THR A 75 32.90 -26.99 25.44
C THR A 75 32.95 -25.77 24.56
N VAL A 76 31.84 -25.47 23.85
CA VAL A 76 31.74 -24.33 22.96
C VAL A 76 30.64 -23.42 23.43
N ARG A 77 30.98 -22.15 23.58
CA ARG A 77 30.03 -21.11 23.95
C ARG A 77 29.71 -20.28 22.71
N LEU A 78 28.44 -20.28 22.31
CA LEU A 78 27.95 -19.39 21.27
C LEU A 78 27.51 -18.08 21.89
N HIS A 79 27.80 -17.01 21.21
CA HIS A 79 27.31 -15.67 21.55
C HIS A 79 26.21 -15.31 20.57
N ASP A 80 25.23 -14.56 21.04
CA ASP A 80 24.22 -14.01 20.14
C ASP A 80 24.92 -13.31 18.98
N ASP A 81 24.50 -13.60 17.76
CA ASP A 81 24.87 -12.82 16.59
C ASP A 81 24.13 -11.47 16.69
N THR A 82 24.39 -10.75 17.78
CA THR A 82 24.20 -9.33 17.84
C THR A 82 25.28 -8.71 16.95
N GLN A 83 25.20 -8.91 15.64
CA GLN A 83 25.27 -7.75 14.81
C GLN A 83 24.07 -6.91 15.25
N THR A 84 24.23 -6.13 16.32
CA THR A 84 23.72 -4.79 16.32
C THR A 84 24.26 -4.22 15.01
N LEU A 85 23.50 -4.33 13.94
CA LEU A 85 23.51 -3.34 12.90
C LEU A 85 23.43 -2.06 13.71
N ASP A 86 24.53 -1.32 13.80
CA ASP A 86 24.53 0.02 14.35
C ASP A 86 23.39 0.68 13.60
N GLU A 87 22.21 0.78 14.20
CA GLU A 87 21.00 1.26 13.55
C GLU A 87 21.28 2.72 13.26
N VAL A 88 21.76 2.93 12.03
CA VAL A 88 22.16 4.24 11.55
C VAL A 88 20.89 4.96 11.16
N VAL A 89 20.60 6.03 11.83
CA VAL A 89 19.47 6.89 11.52
C VAL A 89 19.97 8.00 10.60
N VAL A 90 19.29 8.17 9.48
CA VAL A 90 19.54 9.31 8.60
C VAL A 90 19.06 10.57 9.29
N VAL A 91 19.94 11.52 9.49
CA VAL A 91 19.67 12.85 10.02
C VAL A 91 20.02 13.88 8.95
N ALA A 92 19.14 14.79 8.68
CA ALA A 92 19.23 15.93 7.75
C ALA A 92 20.28 15.81 6.60
N TYR A 93 21.56 15.99 6.90
CA TYR A 93 22.67 15.97 5.93
C TYR A 93 23.72 14.88 6.23
N GLY A 94 23.40 13.88 7.07
CA GLY A 94 24.34 12.83 7.43
C GLY A 94 23.67 11.58 8.01
N GLN A 95 24.50 10.59 8.32
CA GLN A 95 24.08 9.39 9.03
C GLN A 95 24.67 9.44 10.43
N GLN A 96 23.84 9.24 11.46
CA GLN A 96 24.28 9.14 12.84
C GLN A 96 23.83 7.81 13.44
N LYS A 97 24.62 7.28 14.36
CA LYS A 97 24.20 6.10 15.13
C LYS A 97 22.97 6.47 15.96
N LYS A 98 21.93 5.65 15.98
CA LYS A 98 20.68 5.86 16.72
C LYS A 98 20.95 6.24 18.19
N VAL A 99 21.99 5.64 18.78
CA VAL A 99 22.43 5.91 20.16
C VAL A 99 22.97 7.34 20.36
N SER A 100 23.46 7.98 19.30
CA SER A 100 24.07 9.33 19.36
C SER A 100 23.06 10.45 19.06
N VAL A 101 21.81 10.11 18.74
CA VAL A 101 20.79 11.10 18.38
C VAL A 101 20.09 11.60 19.64
N THR A 102 20.27 12.87 19.98
CA THR A 102 19.64 13.54 21.14
C THR A 102 18.20 13.96 20.89
N GLY A 103 17.70 13.93 19.63
CA GLY A 103 16.33 14.28 19.26
C GLY A 103 15.37 13.08 19.29
N SER A 104 14.05 13.35 19.39
CA SER A 104 13.01 12.30 19.30
C SER A 104 12.85 11.85 17.86
N ILE A 105 13.64 10.86 17.44
CA ILE A 105 13.59 10.23 16.14
C ILE A 105 13.01 8.82 16.29
N SER A 106 12.04 8.48 15.42
CA SER A 106 11.53 7.12 15.30
C SER A 106 11.79 6.62 13.88
N ALA A 107 12.35 5.43 13.77
CA ALA A 107 12.64 4.81 12.49
C ALA A 107 11.92 3.47 12.35
N VAL A 108 11.56 3.12 11.12
CA VAL A 108 10.95 1.86 10.72
C VAL A 108 11.75 1.32 9.54
N GLY A 109 12.16 0.07 9.62
CA GLY A 109 12.94 -0.61 8.57
C GLY A 109 12.06 -1.29 7.53
N ASN A 110 12.69 -1.78 6.46
CA ASN A 110 12.03 -2.48 5.36
C ASN A 110 11.16 -3.67 5.83
N ARG A 111 11.66 -4.48 6.78
CA ARG A 111 10.95 -5.66 7.28
C ARG A 111 9.59 -5.32 7.90
N GLU A 112 9.53 -4.20 8.60
CA GLU A 112 8.30 -3.75 9.27
C GLU A 112 7.31 -3.16 8.26
N LEU A 113 7.80 -2.50 7.20
CA LEU A 113 6.96 -1.95 6.13
C LEU A 113 6.25 -3.03 5.32
N LYS A 114 6.83 -4.24 5.23
CA LYS A 114 6.36 -5.36 4.41
C LYS A 114 5.44 -6.35 5.15
N GLN A 115 4.91 -6.02 6.31
CA GLN A 115 4.07 -6.94 7.10
C GLN A 115 2.66 -7.19 6.53
N GLY A 116 2.30 -6.57 5.43
CA GLY A 116 1.02 -6.81 4.76
C GLY A 116 0.99 -6.17 3.38
N PRO A 117 0.21 -6.73 2.46
CA PRO A 117 0.05 -6.16 1.13
C PRO A 117 -0.68 -4.82 1.25
N THR A 118 -0.04 -3.73 0.83
CA THR A 118 -0.61 -2.39 0.80
C THR A 118 -0.37 -1.75 -0.55
N SER A 119 -1.36 -1.05 -1.06
CA SER A 119 -1.29 -0.27 -2.29
C SER A 119 -0.39 0.95 -2.16
N SER A 120 -0.37 1.55 -0.96
CA SER A 120 0.42 2.72 -0.61
C SER A 120 1.28 2.47 0.63
N VAL A 121 2.56 2.87 0.55
CA VAL A 121 3.47 2.77 1.69
C VAL A 121 3.03 3.60 2.89
N THR A 122 2.25 4.68 2.68
CA THR A 122 1.71 5.48 3.80
C THR A 122 0.77 4.69 4.68
N ASN A 123 0.03 3.74 4.11
CA ASN A 123 -0.86 2.83 4.85
C ASN A 123 -0.06 1.85 5.72
N SER A 124 1.11 1.40 5.24
CA SER A 124 1.98 0.50 6.02
C SER A 124 2.62 1.16 7.24
N LEU A 125 2.56 2.49 7.36
CA LEU A 125 3.06 3.23 8.54
C LEU A 125 2.04 3.30 9.69
N THR A 126 0.79 2.94 9.43
CA THR A 126 -0.30 3.05 10.42
C THR A 126 -0.01 2.24 11.67
N GLY A 127 0.03 2.92 12.82
CA GLY A 127 0.26 2.30 14.14
C GLY A 127 1.70 1.82 14.40
N ARG A 128 2.66 2.06 13.48
CA ARG A 128 4.05 1.56 13.63
C ARG A 128 5.04 2.58 14.14
N ILE A 129 4.76 3.86 13.96
CA ILE A 129 5.64 4.94 14.39
C ILE A 129 4.96 5.72 15.51
N PRO A 130 5.46 5.67 16.76
CA PRO A 130 4.90 6.48 17.85
C PRO A 130 4.88 7.97 17.49
N GLY A 131 3.72 8.61 17.66
CA GLY A 131 3.52 10.04 17.35
C GLY A 131 3.29 10.36 15.87
N LEU A 132 3.23 9.36 14.98
CA LEU A 132 2.73 9.52 13.62
C LEU A 132 1.24 9.12 13.59
N VAL A 133 0.39 10.05 13.20
CA VAL A 133 -1.04 9.84 13.00
C VAL A 133 -1.31 9.69 11.51
N THR A 134 -2.02 8.64 11.15
CA THR A 134 -2.41 8.35 9.77
C THR A 134 -3.92 8.47 9.62
N ARG A 135 -4.37 9.07 8.54
CA ARG A 135 -5.80 9.18 8.21
C ARG A 135 -6.02 8.74 6.77
N GLN A 136 -6.56 7.55 6.60
CA GLN A 136 -7.04 7.08 5.30
C GLN A 136 -8.49 7.56 5.08
N THR A 137 -8.72 8.32 4.03
CA THR A 137 -10.04 8.90 3.70
C THR A 137 -10.76 8.14 2.60
N SER A 138 -10.06 7.27 1.89
CA SER A 138 -10.59 6.47 0.78
C SER A 138 -9.95 5.07 0.79
N GLY A 139 -10.69 4.07 0.38
CA GLY A 139 -10.19 2.71 0.10
C GLY A 139 -10.26 2.36 -1.39
N ARG A 140 -10.46 3.38 -2.25
CA ARG A 140 -10.56 3.16 -3.70
C ARG A 140 -9.19 2.83 -4.31
N PRO A 141 -9.15 1.93 -5.29
CA PRO A 141 -7.91 1.60 -5.98
C PRO A 141 -7.16 2.84 -6.49
N GLY A 142 -5.87 2.95 -6.10
CA GLY A 142 -5.00 4.06 -6.48
C GLY A 142 -5.30 5.42 -5.82
N GLU A 143 -6.26 5.49 -4.90
CA GLU A 143 -6.65 6.70 -4.15
C GLU A 143 -6.78 6.42 -2.65
N ASP A 144 -6.10 5.43 -2.16
CA ASP A 144 -6.18 4.92 -0.79
C ASP A 144 -4.99 5.32 0.10
N ALA A 145 -4.11 6.21 -0.37
CA ALA A 145 -3.00 6.72 0.41
C ALA A 145 -3.48 7.45 1.68
N ALA A 146 -2.88 7.10 2.82
CA ALA A 146 -3.15 7.78 4.07
C ALA A 146 -2.45 9.14 4.13
N ALA A 147 -3.16 10.16 4.57
CA ALA A 147 -2.58 11.42 5.00
C ALA A 147 -1.83 11.23 6.32
N LEU A 148 -0.67 11.84 6.43
CA LEU A 148 0.26 11.70 7.56
C LEU A 148 0.32 12.99 8.36
N TYR A 149 0.30 12.88 9.69
CA TYR A 149 0.43 13.99 10.62
C TYR A 149 1.36 13.61 11.76
N ILE A 150 2.31 14.49 12.11
CA ILE A 150 3.22 14.26 13.24
C ILE A 150 2.64 14.95 14.46
N ARG A 151 2.43 14.18 15.56
CA ARG A 151 1.79 14.63 16.81
C ARG A 151 0.36 15.17 16.64
N GLY A 152 -0.32 14.76 15.54
CA GLY A 152 -1.68 15.18 15.23
C GLY A 152 -1.75 16.41 14.33
N ARG A 153 -2.96 16.91 14.10
CA ARG A 153 -3.22 18.08 13.25
C ARG A 153 -3.21 19.35 14.09
N ALA A 154 -2.14 20.12 14.00
CA ALA A 154 -1.93 21.33 14.81
C ALA A 154 -2.56 22.59 14.21
N THR A 155 -2.97 22.57 12.94
CA THR A 155 -3.52 23.72 12.22
C THR A 155 -4.70 23.31 11.35
N VAL A 156 -5.62 24.25 11.07
CA VAL A 156 -6.69 24.08 10.08
C VAL A 156 -6.19 24.20 8.65
N ASN A 157 -5.02 24.84 8.45
CA ASN A 157 -4.33 24.90 7.16
C ASN A 157 -3.62 23.58 6.86
N ASP A 158 -2.64 23.60 5.96
CA ASP A 158 -1.81 22.43 5.66
C ASP A 158 -0.98 22.02 6.89
N ALA A 159 -1.28 20.86 7.45
CA ALA A 159 -0.59 20.25 8.57
C ALA A 159 0.30 19.08 8.14
N SER A 160 0.53 18.91 6.83
CA SER A 160 1.34 17.82 6.29
C SER A 160 2.81 17.99 6.68
N PRO A 161 3.52 16.90 7.06
CA PRO A 161 4.95 16.95 7.30
C PRO A 161 5.72 17.16 5.98
N LEU A 162 6.92 17.71 6.07
CA LEU A 162 7.85 17.72 4.95
C LEU A 162 8.35 16.31 4.67
N ILE A 163 8.27 15.86 3.43
CA ILE A 163 8.72 14.52 3.02
C ILE A 163 9.97 14.64 2.15
N MET A 164 11.03 13.94 2.56
CA MET A 164 12.30 13.92 1.87
C MET A 164 12.67 12.49 1.48
N VAL A 165 12.78 12.22 0.19
CA VAL A 165 13.25 10.94 -0.36
C VAL A 165 14.68 11.11 -0.84
N ASP A 166 15.62 10.40 -0.20
CA ASP A 166 17.07 10.50 -0.45
C ASP A 166 17.60 11.96 -0.43
N GLY A 167 16.98 12.79 0.45
CA GLY A 167 17.31 14.19 0.64
C GLY A 167 16.70 15.14 -0.39
N ILE A 168 15.75 14.71 -1.20
CA ILE A 168 14.98 15.55 -2.14
C ILE A 168 13.50 15.50 -1.75
N GLU A 169 12.82 16.66 -1.77
CA GLU A 169 11.38 16.72 -1.53
C GLU A 169 10.61 16.03 -2.65
N ARG A 170 9.94 14.92 -2.30
CA ARG A 170 9.16 14.08 -3.22
C ARG A 170 7.99 13.43 -2.49
N ASP A 171 6.94 13.10 -3.24
CA ASP A 171 5.91 12.18 -2.75
C ASP A 171 6.45 10.74 -2.72
N PHE A 172 6.18 10.02 -1.64
CA PHE A 172 6.59 8.64 -1.46
C PHE A 172 5.42 7.65 -1.37
N SER A 173 4.19 8.13 -1.41
CA SER A 173 2.98 7.34 -1.20
C SER A 173 2.89 6.10 -2.10
N GLN A 174 3.44 6.20 -3.31
CA GLN A 174 3.40 5.16 -4.33
C GLN A 174 4.78 4.51 -4.59
N ILE A 175 5.81 4.80 -3.78
CA ILE A 175 7.06 4.05 -3.79
C ILE A 175 6.77 2.63 -3.30
N ASP A 176 7.37 1.62 -3.93
CA ASP A 176 7.21 0.24 -3.46
C ASP A 176 7.96 0.05 -2.13
N PRO A 177 7.34 -0.54 -1.09
CA PRO A 177 8.04 -0.87 0.14
C PRO A 177 9.32 -1.70 -0.08
N ASP A 178 9.38 -2.49 -1.15
CA ASP A 178 10.57 -3.24 -1.54
C ASP A 178 11.76 -2.37 -1.96
N GLU A 179 11.52 -1.13 -2.36
CA GLU A 179 12.56 -0.14 -2.72
C GLU A 179 13.08 0.64 -1.50
N ILE A 180 12.37 0.60 -0.35
CA ILE A 180 12.69 1.40 0.83
C ILE A 180 13.61 0.61 1.77
N GLU A 181 14.67 1.24 2.24
CA GLU A 181 15.54 0.73 3.31
C GLU A 181 14.97 1.07 4.69
N SER A 182 14.66 2.35 4.89
CA SER A 182 14.12 2.85 6.16
C SER A 182 13.33 4.14 6.00
N ILE A 183 12.42 4.39 6.95
CA ILE A 183 11.70 5.65 7.10
C ILE A 183 11.96 6.18 8.50
N SER A 184 12.48 7.41 8.60
CA SER A 184 12.75 8.10 9.86
C SER A 184 11.83 9.31 10.00
N VAL A 185 11.26 9.51 11.19
CA VAL A 185 10.37 10.63 11.49
C VAL A 185 11.02 11.55 12.51
N LEU A 186 11.31 12.78 12.10
CA LEU A 186 11.84 13.85 12.95
C LEU A 186 10.67 14.65 13.54
N LYS A 187 10.52 14.58 14.85
CA LYS A 187 9.34 15.12 15.55
C LYS A 187 9.61 16.42 16.31
N ASP A 188 10.88 16.67 16.65
CA ASP A 188 11.28 17.79 17.49
C ASP A 188 11.88 18.94 16.67
N ALA A 189 11.67 20.17 17.12
CA ALA A 189 12.18 21.36 16.47
C ALA A 189 13.72 21.36 16.30
N SER A 190 14.45 20.79 17.27
CA SER A 190 15.92 20.64 17.17
C SER A 190 16.34 19.74 16.00
N ALA A 191 15.62 18.64 15.79
CA ALA A 191 15.89 17.72 14.69
C ALA A 191 15.44 18.28 13.31
N THR A 192 14.43 19.15 13.30
CA THR A 192 13.88 19.75 12.07
C THR A 192 14.46 21.13 11.74
N ALA A 193 15.26 21.73 12.62
CA ALA A 193 15.80 23.09 12.48
C ALA A 193 16.51 23.33 11.13
N VAL A 194 17.23 22.35 10.62
CA VAL A 194 17.95 22.41 9.33
C VAL A 194 17.03 22.56 8.11
N TYR A 195 15.74 22.26 8.26
CA TYR A 195 14.71 22.41 7.21
C TYR A 195 13.96 23.72 7.31
N GLY A 196 14.31 24.57 8.31
CA GLY A 196 13.67 25.87 8.54
C GLY A 196 12.17 25.76 8.75
N VAL A 197 11.43 26.78 8.30
CA VAL A 197 9.95 26.85 8.44
C VAL A 197 9.21 25.69 7.78
N ARG A 198 9.79 25.05 6.77
CA ARG A 198 9.21 23.90 6.08
C ARG A 198 9.16 22.66 6.96
N GLY A 199 10.05 22.56 7.95
CA GLY A 199 10.09 21.49 8.94
C GLY A 199 9.15 21.71 10.13
N ALA A 200 8.35 22.77 10.18
CA ALA A 200 7.51 23.14 11.34
C ALA A 200 6.49 22.04 11.71
N ASN A 201 5.94 21.33 10.73
CA ASN A 201 5.01 20.21 10.94
C ASN A 201 5.73 18.86 11.11
N GLY A 202 7.07 18.87 11.31
CA GLY A 202 7.91 17.68 11.33
C GLY A 202 8.39 17.26 9.95
N VAL A 203 9.33 16.30 9.92
CA VAL A 203 9.95 15.84 8.68
C VAL A 203 9.95 14.31 8.64
N ILE A 204 9.60 13.75 7.50
CA ILE A 204 9.70 12.32 7.20
C ILE A 204 10.85 12.11 6.21
N LEU A 205 11.85 11.35 6.63
CA LEU A 205 13.00 10.99 5.80
C LEU A 205 12.81 9.57 5.30
N VAL A 206 12.77 9.40 4.00
CA VAL A 206 12.68 8.10 3.32
C VAL A 206 14.03 7.81 2.69
N THR A 207 14.64 6.72 3.07
CA THR A 207 15.90 6.24 2.48
C THR A 207 15.60 5.05 1.60
N THR A 208 16.01 5.10 0.33
CA THR A 208 15.85 4.00 -0.60
C THR A 208 17.05 3.04 -0.54
N LYS A 209 16.81 1.78 -0.93
CA LYS A 209 17.83 0.75 -0.95
C LYS A 209 18.96 1.09 -1.92
N ARG A 210 20.18 0.72 -1.53
CA ARG A 210 21.40 0.86 -2.34
C ARG A 210 22.10 -0.48 -2.53
N GLY A 211 23.01 -0.52 -3.47
CA GLY A 211 23.89 -1.66 -3.68
C GLY A 211 24.90 -1.83 -2.56
N ASN A 212 25.26 -3.07 -2.28
CA ASN A 212 26.34 -3.43 -1.38
C ASN A 212 27.47 -4.11 -2.14
N SER A 213 28.72 -3.99 -1.64
CA SER A 213 29.83 -4.74 -2.20
C SER A 213 29.60 -6.25 -2.03
N GLY A 214 29.80 -7.02 -3.09
CA GLY A 214 29.64 -8.46 -3.10
C GLY A 214 29.01 -8.96 -4.40
N LYS A 215 28.76 -10.29 -4.44
CA LYS A 215 28.10 -10.93 -5.58
C LYS A 215 26.69 -10.39 -5.77
N ALA A 216 26.23 -10.36 -7.01
CA ALA A 216 24.86 -9.98 -7.34
C ALA A 216 23.87 -10.86 -6.58
N LYS A 217 22.93 -10.22 -5.89
CA LYS A 217 21.79 -10.85 -5.21
C LYS A 217 20.53 -10.49 -5.97
N VAL A 218 19.78 -11.50 -6.39
CA VAL A 218 18.45 -11.34 -7.00
C VAL A 218 17.43 -11.77 -5.97
N SER A 219 16.42 -10.92 -5.75
CA SER A 219 15.28 -11.25 -4.91
C SER A 219 13.99 -11.04 -5.69
N PHE A 220 13.06 -11.95 -5.52
CA PHE A 220 11.70 -11.87 -6.03
C PHE A 220 10.72 -11.90 -4.86
N SER A 221 9.73 -11.02 -4.88
CA SER A 221 8.59 -11.08 -3.98
C SER A 221 7.28 -11.06 -4.78
N GLY A 222 6.33 -11.90 -4.37
CA GLY A 222 4.98 -11.93 -4.91
C GLY A 222 3.99 -11.96 -3.76
N GLU A 223 2.99 -11.07 -3.80
CA GLU A 223 1.97 -10.93 -2.77
C GLU A 223 0.59 -10.97 -3.43
N PHE A 224 -0.33 -11.72 -2.84
CA PHE A 224 -1.74 -11.71 -3.19
C PHE A 224 -2.56 -11.32 -1.96
N GLY A 225 -3.51 -10.42 -2.12
CA GLY A 225 -4.37 -9.96 -1.04
C GLY A 225 -5.84 -9.90 -1.47
N ILE A 226 -6.73 -10.06 -0.49
CA ILE A 226 -8.16 -9.82 -0.62
C ILE A 226 -8.48 -8.56 0.16
N THR A 227 -9.23 -7.65 -0.45
CA THR A 227 -9.68 -6.41 0.16
C THR A 227 -11.18 -6.45 0.41
N GLN A 228 -11.60 -5.95 1.56
CA GLN A 228 -12.99 -5.88 1.95
C GLN A 228 -13.28 -4.53 2.60
N ILE A 229 -14.47 -3.99 2.37
CA ILE A 229 -14.95 -2.83 3.10
C ILE A 229 -15.22 -3.27 4.55
N ASN A 230 -14.45 -2.71 5.50
CA ASN A 230 -14.48 -3.16 6.90
C ASN A 230 -15.51 -2.45 7.77
N ARG A 231 -16.06 -1.33 7.31
CA ARG A 231 -17.10 -0.56 8.01
C ARG A 231 -18.21 -0.21 7.03
N ILE A 232 -19.28 -0.92 7.15
CA ILE A 232 -20.53 -0.67 6.43
C ILE A 232 -21.58 -0.34 7.50
N THR A 233 -22.20 0.83 7.38
CA THR A 233 -23.34 1.18 8.23
C THR A 233 -24.53 0.36 7.73
N LYS A 234 -25.14 -0.43 8.61
CA LYS A 234 -26.39 -1.11 8.30
C LYS A 234 -27.47 -0.04 8.11
N MET A 235 -28.10 -0.05 6.95
CA MET A 235 -29.20 0.84 6.63
C MET A 235 -30.52 0.20 7.08
N VAL A 236 -31.51 1.04 7.33
CA VAL A 236 -32.88 0.58 7.60
C VAL A 236 -33.54 0.07 6.32
N ASN A 237 -34.37 -0.95 6.41
CA ASN A 237 -35.15 -1.46 5.30
C ASN A 237 -36.34 -0.54 4.98
N ALA A 238 -37.13 -0.87 3.95
CA ALA A 238 -38.23 -0.05 3.49
C ALA A 238 -39.36 0.10 4.55
N GLU A 239 -39.72 -0.98 5.26
CA GLU A 239 -40.72 -0.96 6.33
C GLU A 239 -40.23 -0.11 7.52
N GLU A 240 -39.01 -0.32 7.98
CA GLU A 240 -38.38 0.44 9.07
C GLU A 240 -38.31 1.93 8.71
N TYR A 241 -37.89 2.26 7.47
CA TYR A 241 -37.85 3.64 6.99
C TYR A 241 -39.26 4.29 6.98
N ALA A 242 -40.28 3.59 6.46
CA ALA A 242 -41.65 4.09 6.38
C ALA A 242 -42.23 4.30 7.79
N THR A 243 -41.97 3.39 8.72
CA THR A 243 -42.36 3.49 10.12
C THR A 243 -41.75 4.73 10.78
N LEU A 244 -40.43 4.91 10.69
CA LEU A 244 -39.75 6.06 11.28
C LEU A 244 -40.19 7.39 10.65
N MET A 245 -40.47 7.41 9.34
CA MET A 245 -41.00 8.58 8.64
C MET A 245 -42.37 8.95 9.14
N ASN A 246 -43.29 7.98 9.28
CA ASN A 246 -44.61 8.20 9.82
C ASN A 246 -44.59 8.70 11.27
N GLU A 247 -43.73 8.11 12.11
CA GLU A 247 -43.53 8.56 13.49
C GLU A 247 -43.04 10.02 13.54
N GLY A 248 -42.06 10.39 12.70
CA GLY A 248 -41.57 11.76 12.60
C GLY A 248 -42.68 12.74 12.21
N LEU A 249 -43.47 12.41 11.18
CA LEU A 249 -44.60 13.25 10.73
C LEU A 249 -45.66 13.42 11.80
N VAL A 250 -46.03 12.35 12.49
CA VAL A 250 -47.02 12.40 13.59
C VAL A 250 -46.51 13.27 14.75
N ASN A 251 -45.23 13.17 15.09
CA ASN A 251 -44.61 14.01 16.13
C ASN A 251 -44.57 15.50 15.75
N GLU A 252 -44.55 15.81 14.45
CA GLU A 252 -44.72 17.17 13.92
C GLU A 252 -46.16 17.61 13.75
N GLY A 253 -47.14 16.79 14.14
CA GLY A 253 -48.56 17.07 14.00
C GLY A 253 -49.10 16.90 12.58
N GLN A 254 -48.37 16.21 11.70
CA GLN A 254 -48.78 15.91 10.34
C GLN A 254 -49.41 14.52 10.23
N ALA A 255 -50.17 14.26 9.16
CA ALA A 255 -50.68 12.94 8.87
C ALA A 255 -49.56 11.97 8.44
N PRO A 256 -49.68 10.67 8.79
CA PRO A 256 -48.78 9.66 8.27
C PRO A 256 -48.76 9.67 6.74
N LYS A 257 -47.57 9.51 6.17
CA LYS A 257 -47.34 9.45 4.71
C LYS A 257 -47.64 8.07 4.14
N TYR A 258 -47.27 7.03 4.88
CA TYR A 258 -47.45 5.63 4.46
C TYR A 258 -48.64 5.03 5.19
N THR A 259 -49.52 4.37 4.43
CA THR A 259 -50.70 3.69 4.97
C THR A 259 -50.32 2.30 5.49
N GLU A 260 -51.26 1.64 6.23
CA GLU A 260 -51.05 0.24 6.65
C GLU A 260 -50.95 -0.71 5.46
N HIS A 261 -51.66 -0.39 4.37
CA HIS A 261 -51.52 -1.14 3.11
C HIS A 261 -50.12 -1.02 2.53
N ASP A 262 -49.53 0.19 2.49
CA ASP A 262 -48.14 0.38 2.04
C ASP A 262 -47.15 -0.39 2.93
N MET A 263 -47.37 -0.36 4.25
CA MET A 263 -46.52 -1.12 5.21
C MET A 263 -46.62 -2.62 4.95
N GLN A 264 -47.79 -3.15 4.61
CA GLN A 264 -47.96 -4.55 4.26
C GLN A 264 -47.20 -4.89 2.96
N LEU A 265 -47.27 -4.03 1.91
CA LEU A 265 -46.56 -4.24 0.65
C LEU A 265 -45.03 -4.19 0.82
N TYR A 266 -44.53 -3.34 1.74
CA TYR A 266 -43.10 -3.36 2.08
C TYR A 266 -42.69 -4.63 2.84
N ARG A 267 -43.54 -5.17 3.70
CA ARG A 267 -43.29 -6.37 4.50
C ARG A 267 -43.29 -7.63 3.66
N ASP A 268 -44.26 -7.82 2.81
CA ASP A 268 -44.44 -9.04 2.01
C ASP A 268 -43.74 -8.97 0.63
N GLN A 269 -43.28 -7.77 0.23
CA GLN A 269 -42.63 -7.53 -1.04
C GLN A 269 -43.40 -8.04 -2.27
N SER A 270 -44.72 -7.99 -2.21
CA SER A 270 -45.61 -8.45 -3.29
C SER A 270 -45.67 -7.49 -4.48
N SER A 271 -45.23 -6.25 -4.30
CA SER A 271 -45.24 -5.20 -5.34
C SER A 271 -43.88 -4.44 -5.42
N PRO A 272 -42.76 -5.10 -5.73
CA PRO A 272 -41.44 -4.49 -5.61
C PRO A 272 -41.14 -3.40 -6.66
N PHE A 273 -41.94 -3.27 -7.71
CA PHE A 273 -41.84 -2.15 -8.65
C PHE A 273 -42.41 -0.84 -8.09
N THR A 274 -43.38 -0.90 -7.22
CA THR A 274 -44.04 0.26 -6.59
C THR A 274 -43.62 0.45 -5.14
N HIS A 275 -43.35 -0.65 -4.44
CA HIS A 275 -42.96 -0.69 -3.03
C HIS A 275 -41.59 -1.46 -2.90
N PRO A 276 -40.53 -0.90 -3.43
CA PRO A 276 -39.21 -1.54 -3.39
C PRO A 276 -38.66 -1.56 -1.97
N ASP A 277 -37.76 -2.55 -1.72
CA ASP A 277 -36.94 -2.64 -0.54
C ASP A 277 -35.51 -3.05 -0.98
N ASN A 278 -34.65 -2.06 -1.26
CA ASN A 278 -33.34 -2.29 -1.82
C ASN A 278 -32.26 -2.16 -0.75
N ASP A 279 -31.40 -3.18 -0.63
CA ASP A 279 -30.11 -3.08 0.05
C ASP A 279 -29.01 -2.73 -0.96
N TYR A 280 -28.88 -1.45 -1.28
CA TYR A 280 -27.90 -0.96 -2.25
C TYR A 280 -26.46 -1.33 -1.87
N ILE A 281 -26.15 -1.46 -0.58
CA ILE A 281 -24.78 -1.75 -0.11
C ILE A 281 -24.45 -3.22 -0.37
N ASP A 282 -25.31 -4.14 0.07
CA ASP A 282 -25.09 -5.57 -0.18
C ASP A 282 -25.08 -5.88 -1.68
N MET A 283 -25.94 -5.23 -2.42
CA MET A 283 -26.06 -5.44 -3.85
C MET A 283 -24.79 -5.04 -4.62
N PHE A 284 -24.25 -3.86 -4.34
CA PHE A 284 -23.14 -3.28 -5.13
C PHE A 284 -21.77 -3.42 -4.49
N THR A 285 -21.62 -4.14 -3.37
CA THR A 285 -20.31 -4.41 -2.79
C THR A 285 -19.87 -5.84 -3.00
N LYS A 286 -18.56 -6.02 -3.16
CA LYS A 286 -17.89 -7.32 -3.32
C LYS A 286 -16.51 -7.32 -2.69
N LEU A 287 -15.90 -8.48 -2.60
CA LEU A 287 -14.47 -8.60 -2.29
C LEU A 287 -13.64 -8.08 -3.47
N GLY A 288 -12.68 -7.22 -3.17
CA GLY A 288 -11.64 -6.82 -4.11
C GLY A 288 -10.43 -7.75 -4.00
N THR A 289 -9.54 -7.67 -4.97
CA THR A 289 -8.27 -8.41 -4.98
C THR A 289 -7.12 -7.47 -5.26
N GLN A 290 -5.94 -7.78 -4.73
CA GLN A 290 -4.72 -7.07 -5.07
C GLN A 290 -3.57 -8.05 -5.27
N GLN A 291 -2.67 -7.70 -6.18
CA GLN A 291 -1.50 -8.48 -6.54
C GLN A 291 -0.31 -7.55 -6.65
N LYS A 292 0.82 -7.97 -6.11
CA LYS A 292 2.06 -7.23 -6.16
C LYS A 292 3.19 -8.17 -6.51
N TYR A 293 4.01 -7.78 -7.46
CA TYR A 293 5.21 -8.51 -7.86
C TYR A 293 6.39 -7.54 -7.89
N ASN A 294 7.49 -7.94 -7.29
CA ASN A 294 8.71 -7.13 -7.28
C ASN A 294 9.95 -8.00 -7.52
N VAL A 295 10.85 -7.52 -8.35
CA VAL A 295 12.18 -8.10 -8.62
C VAL A 295 13.23 -7.07 -8.27
N ASN A 296 14.14 -7.42 -7.37
CA ASN A 296 15.28 -6.58 -7.02
C ASN A 296 16.58 -7.27 -7.34
N VAL A 297 17.52 -6.51 -7.91
CA VAL A 297 18.90 -6.94 -8.14
C VAL A 297 19.82 -5.95 -7.45
N SER A 298 20.69 -6.44 -6.58
CA SER A 298 21.67 -5.60 -5.90
C SER A 298 23.03 -6.28 -5.86
N GLY A 299 24.10 -5.49 -5.93
CA GLY A 299 25.46 -6.00 -5.89
C GLY A 299 26.49 -4.90 -6.13
N GLY A 300 27.72 -5.30 -6.33
CA GLY A 300 28.79 -4.36 -6.68
C GLY A 300 30.15 -4.76 -6.17
N ASN A 301 31.09 -3.87 -6.35
CA ASN A 301 32.45 -3.94 -5.86
C ASN A 301 32.83 -2.60 -5.23
N GLU A 302 34.10 -2.38 -4.94
CA GLU A 302 34.60 -1.13 -4.37
C GLU A 302 34.41 0.09 -5.28
N ARG A 303 34.34 -0.13 -6.62
CA ARG A 303 34.20 0.96 -7.60
C ARG A 303 32.77 1.24 -8.01
N LEU A 304 31.89 0.23 -8.04
CA LEU A 304 30.52 0.35 -8.48
C LEU A 304 29.61 -0.48 -7.57
N LYS A 305 28.62 0.14 -6.97
CA LYS A 305 27.52 -0.53 -6.28
C LYS A 305 26.22 -0.16 -6.98
N TYR A 306 25.34 -1.13 -7.10
CA TYR A 306 24.07 -0.93 -7.80
C TYR A 306 22.91 -1.61 -7.10
N PHE A 307 21.76 -0.96 -7.17
CA PHE A 307 20.46 -1.50 -6.81
C PHE A 307 19.49 -1.21 -7.96
N VAL A 308 18.79 -2.23 -8.43
CA VAL A 308 17.75 -2.12 -9.47
C VAL A 308 16.51 -2.81 -8.97
N SER A 309 15.35 -2.15 -9.08
CA SER A 309 14.04 -2.66 -8.70
C SER A 309 13.06 -2.52 -9.86
N LEU A 310 12.27 -3.56 -10.09
CA LEU A 310 11.12 -3.58 -11.00
C LEU A 310 9.92 -4.06 -10.22
N GLY A 311 8.87 -3.24 -10.15
CA GLY A 311 7.65 -3.52 -9.41
C GLY A 311 6.41 -3.42 -10.28
N TYR A 312 5.46 -4.34 -10.10
CA TYR A 312 4.11 -4.28 -10.66
C TYR A 312 3.08 -4.47 -9.56
N PHE A 313 2.06 -3.64 -9.57
CA PHE A 313 0.94 -3.69 -8.64
C PHE A 313 -0.39 -3.62 -9.40
N HIS A 314 -1.32 -4.51 -9.08
CA HIS A 314 -2.69 -4.50 -9.58
C HIS A 314 -3.67 -4.61 -8.42
N GLN A 315 -4.72 -3.79 -8.45
CA GLN A 315 -5.78 -3.78 -7.45
C GLN A 315 -7.14 -3.64 -8.13
N ASN A 316 -8.06 -4.55 -7.82
CA ASN A 316 -9.47 -4.45 -8.18
C ASN A 316 -10.26 -3.75 -7.07
N GLY A 317 -11.27 -3.00 -7.47
CA GLY A 317 -12.19 -2.35 -6.54
C GLY A 317 -13.18 -3.30 -5.90
N THR A 318 -13.86 -2.77 -4.88
CA THR A 318 -14.83 -3.49 -4.05
C THR A 318 -16.29 -3.25 -4.49
N TYR A 319 -16.51 -2.63 -5.65
CA TYR A 319 -17.84 -2.45 -6.20
C TYR A 319 -18.12 -3.44 -7.32
N GLU A 320 -19.33 -4.03 -7.28
CA GLU A 320 -19.78 -4.94 -8.34
C GLU A 320 -20.26 -4.14 -9.57
N THR A 321 -19.72 -4.45 -10.72
CA THR A 321 -20.04 -3.85 -12.01
C THR A 321 -20.30 -4.90 -13.10
N ASP A 322 -20.45 -6.16 -12.70
CA ASP A 322 -20.82 -7.27 -13.56
C ASP A 322 -22.33 -7.48 -13.47
N ILE A 323 -23.04 -7.20 -14.56
CA ILE A 323 -24.52 -7.25 -14.58
C ILE A 323 -25.04 -8.67 -14.31
N GLU A 324 -24.34 -9.70 -14.78
CA GLU A 324 -24.76 -11.09 -14.56
C GLU A 324 -24.67 -11.53 -13.11
N LYS A 325 -23.76 -10.90 -12.35
CA LYS A 325 -23.69 -11.10 -10.90
C LYS A 325 -24.75 -10.28 -10.17
N LEU A 326 -24.99 -9.06 -10.64
CA LEU A 326 -26.04 -8.19 -10.05
C LEU A 326 -27.44 -8.77 -10.24
N LYS A 327 -27.74 -9.38 -11.40
CA LYS A 327 -29.00 -10.09 -11.65
C LYS A 327 -29.29 -11.21 -10.65
N LYS A 328 -28.26 -11.82 -10.06
CA LYS A 328 -28.37 -12.87 -9.04
C LYS A 328 -28.56 -12.34 -7.63
N LYS A 329 -28.39 -11.04 -7.42
CA LYS A 329 -28.63 -10.41 -6.12
C LYS A 329 -30.14 -10.31 -5.83
N PRO A 330 -30.57 -10.47 -4.56
CA PRO A 330 -31.97 -10.61 -4.19
C PRO A 330 -32.88 -9.54 -4.80
N ASP A 331 -32.49 -8.29 -4.74
CA ASP A 331 -33.32 -7.16 -5.15
C ASP A 331 -33.60 -7.14 -6.66
N LEU A 332 -32.57 -7.40 -7.49
CA LEU A 332 -32.76 -7.47 -8.94
C LEU A 332 -33.37 -8.80 -9.37
N ALA A 333 -33.01 -9.89 -8.71
CA ALA A 333 -33.58 -11.22 -8.98
C ALA A 333 -35.08 -11.27 -8.77
N LYS A 334 -35.62 -10.60 -7.75
CA LYS A 334 -37.10 -10.47 -7.51
C LYS A 334 -37.80 -9.78 -8.67
N LEU A 335 -37.23 -8.66 -9.17
CA LEU A 335 -37.80 -7.93 -10.30
C LEU A 335 -37.80 -8.78 -11.58
N ILE A 336 -36.73 -9.51 -11.85
CA ILE A 336 -36.58 -10.43 -13.00
C ILE A 336 -37.57 -11.61 -12.86
N ALA A 337 -37.79 -12.13 -11.67
CA ALA A 337 -38.74 -13.21 -11.44
C ALA A 337 -40.19 -12.81 -11.76
N ILE A 338 -40.57 -11.54 -11.55
CA ILE A 338 -41.88 -10.99 -11.86
C ILE A 338 -41.98 -10.64 -13.35
N ASN A 339 -40.94 -10.03 -13.90
CA ASN A 339 -40.85 -9.70 -15.33
C ASN A 339 -39.56 -10.28 -15.94
N PRO A 340 -39.60 -11.50 -16.52
CA PRO A 340 -38.45 -12.15 -17.11
C PRO A 340 -37.85 -11.41 -18.33
N GLU A 341 -38.56 -10.49 -18.96
CA GLU A 341 -38.01 -9.68 -20.08
C GLU A 341 -36.88 -8.78 -19.60
N LEU A 342 -36.84 -8.40 -18.32
CA LEU A 342 -35.76 -7.61 -17.73
C LEU A 342 -34.40 -8.28 -17.85
N ASP A 343 -34.35 -9.61 -17.87
CA ASP A 343 -33.07 -10.34 -18.05
C ASP A 343 -32.43 -10.05 -19.41
N ASN A 344 -33.26 -9.91 -20.45
CA ASN A 344 -32.80 -9.57 -21.80
C ASN A 344 -32.55 -8.05 -21.98
N LEU A 345 -33.28 -7.20 -21.26
CA LEU A 345 -33.14 -5.74 -21.35
C LEU A 345 -31.90 -5.22 -20.62
N LEU A 346 -31.51 -5.89 -19.52
CA LEU A 346 -30.36 -5.53 -18.73
C LEU A 346 -29.11 -6.23 -19.26
N GLN A 347 -28.39 -5.57 -20.17
CA GLN A 347 -27.16 -6.08 -20.78
C GLN A 347 -25.93 -5.39 -20.22
N GLN A 348 -24.82 -6.14 -20.16
CA GLN A 348 -23.52 -5.54 -19.85
C GLN A 348 -23.14 -4.54 -20.96
N PRO A 349 -22.80 -3.29 -20.62
CA PRO A 349 -22.29 -2.35 -21.61
C PRO A 349 -21.00 -2.84 -22.30
N ASP A 350 -20.76 -2.42 -23.53
CA ASP A 350 -19.57 -2.74 -24.33
C ASP A 350 -18.29 -2.06 -23.83
N TYR A 351 -18.29 -1.56 -22.60
CA TYR A 351 -17.15 -0.93 -21.96
C TYR A 351 -16.99 -1.41 -20.50
N ASN A 352 -15.78 -1.25 -19.99
CA ASN A 352 -15.46 -1.62 -18.60
C ASN A 352 -15.48 -0.38 -17.69
N SER A 353 -16.48 -0.28 -16.82
CA SER A 353 -16.61 0.75 -15.80
C SER A 353 -16.06 0.34 -14.42
N ALA A 354 -15.54 -0.88 -14.28
CA ALA A 354 -15.05 -1.38 -12.99
C ALA A 354 -13.91 -0.54 -12.44
N TYR A 355 -13.86 -0.42 -11.11
CA TYR A 355 -12.71 0.17 -10.44
C TYR A 355 -11.52 -0.78 -10.48
N TYR A 356 -10.42 -0.34 -11.03
CA TYR A 356 -9.13 -1.00 -10.89
C TYR A 356 -7.97 0.02 -10.99
N TYR A 357 -6.83 -0.39 -10.45
CA TYR A 357 -5.59 0.38 -10.50
C TYR A 357 -4.43 -0.54 -10.88
N ASN A 358 -3.64 -0.10 -11.83
CA ASN A 358 -2.37 -0.72 -12.20
C ASN A 358 -1.24 0.27 -11.96
N ARG A 359 -0.12 -0.21 -11.42
CA ARG A 359 1.09 0.60 -11.24
C ARG A 359 2.32 -0.20 -11.63
N PHE A 360 3.22 0.44 -12.32
CA PHE A 360 4.53 -0.06 -12.67
C PHE A 360 5.60 0.87 -12.11
N ASN A 361 6.60 0.32 -11.42
CA ASN A 361 7.69 1.04 -10.80
C ASN A 361 9.02 0.52 -11.34
N VAL A 362 9.94 1.43 -11.62
CA VAL A 362 11.34 1.14 -11.91
C VAL A 362 12.21 2.04 -11.05
N ARG A 363 13.19 1.49 -10.37
CA ARG A 363 14.20 2.26 -9.63
C ARG A 363 15.58 1.72 -9.90
N THR A 364 16.54 2.63 -10.06
CA THR A 364 17.96 2.29 -10.17
C THR A 364 18.75 3.28 -9.34
N ASN A 365 19.55 2.76 -8.40
CA ASN A 365 20.48 3.54 -7.58
C ASN A 365 21.90 3.01 -7.84
N LEU A 366 22.78 3.90 -8.27
CA LEU A 366 24.20 3.60 -8.57
C LEU A 366 25.10 4.46 -7.70
N ASP A 367 26.10 3.84 -7.08
CA ASP A 367 27.17 4.54 -6.37
C ASP A 367 28.51 4.17 -7.06
N ILE A 368 29.18 5.15 -7.63
CA ILE A 368 30.38 5.00 -8.46
C ILE A 368 31.55 5.70 -7.77
N GLN A 369 32.59 4.96 -7.40
CA GLN A 369 33.85 5.50 -6.93
C GLN A 369 34.78 5.70 -8.12
N VAL A 370 34.87 6.93 -8.63
CA VAL A 370 35.65 7.27 -9.82
C VAL A 370 37.14 7.28 -9.51
N THR A 371 37.51 7.95 -8.40
CA THR A 371 38.87 7.93 -7.83
C THR A 371 38.76 7.66 -6.33
N LYS A 372 39.89 7.60 -5.61
CA LYS A 372 39.83 7.44 -4.14
C LYS A 372 39.11 8.57 -3.44
N ASP A 373 39.11 9.77 -4.04
CA ASP A 373 38.58 10.99 -3.45
C ASP A 373 37.28 11.47 -4.11
N PHE A 374 36.92 10.95 -5.30
CA PHE A 374 35.77 11.40 -6.08
C PHE A 374 34.76 10.29 -6.29
N SER A 375 33.54 10.54 -5.88
CA SER A 375 32.40 9.65 -6.08
C SER A 375 31.21 10.33 -6.75
N ILE A 376 30.45 9.53 -7.50
CA ILE A 376 29.24 9.93 -8.20
C ILE A 376 28.11 8.98 -7.77
N GLY A 377 27.03 9.55 -7.28
CA GLY A 377 25.76 8.83 -7.08
C GLY A 377 24.76 9.17 -8.18
N VAL A 378 24.07 8.18 -8.72
CA VAL A 378 22.98 8.37 -9.69
C VAL A 378 21.77 7.62 -9.20
N ASP A 379 20.69 8.36 -8.92
CA ASP A 379 19.40 7.80 -8.54
C ASP A 379 18.40 8.09 -9.67
N PHE A 380 17.76 7.07 -10.18
CA PHE A 380 16.73 7.15 -11.20
C PHE A 380 15.49 6.40 -10.74
N SER A 381 14.32 6.99 -10.95
CA SER A 381 13.03 6.36 -10.67
C SER A 381 12.02 6.76 -11.74
N TYR A 382 11.30 5.76 -12.23
CA TYR A 382 10.13 5.96 -13.09
C TYR A 382 8.95 5.18 -12.54
N ARG A 383 7.80 5.83 -12.48
CA ARG A 383 6.54 5.24 -12.07
C ARG A 383 5.46 5.65 -13.03
N THR A 384 4.58 4.71 -13.36
CA THR A 384 3.34 5.01 -14.09
C THR A 384 2.18 4.27 -13.43
N GLY A 385 1.07 4.97 -13.29
CA GLY A 385 -0.18 4.47 -12.75
C GLY A 385 -1.33 4.62 -13.75
N SER A 386 -2.28 3.71 -13.73
CA SER A 386 -3.51 3.78 -14.52
C SER A 386 -4.69 3.36 -13.66
N LYS A 387 -5.63 4.28 -13.42
CA LYS A 387 -6.89 4.05 -12.70
C LYS A 387 -8.04 4.01 -13.69
N ASN A 388 -8.95 3.05 -13.51
CA ASN A 388 -10.23 3.03 -14.19
C ASN A 388 -11.37 3.16 -13.17
N ARG A 389 -12.43 3.84 -13.53
CA ARG A 389 -13.61 4.06 -12.68
C ARG A 389 -14.86 4.36 -13.50
N PRO A 390 -16.09 4.18 -12.94
CA PRO A 390 -17.30 4.68 -13.57
C PRO A 390 -17.23 6.19 -13.79
N ASN A 391 -17.80 6.67 -14.88
CA ASN A 391 -17.91 8.10 -15.18
C ASN A 391 -19.13 8.75 -14.49
N SER A 392 -19.44 8.37 -13.25
CA SER A 392 -20.46 9.04 -12.47
C SER A 392 -19.97 10.44 -12.11
N GLU A 393 -20.46 11.45 -12.79
CA GLU A 393 -20.15 12.89 -12.67
C GLU A 393 -19.18 13.30 -11.55
N GLY A 394 -17.94 13.50 -11.93
CA GLY A 394 -16.94 14.27 -11.19
C GLY A 394 -16.37 13.65 -9.93
N ASP A 395 -17.13 12.89 -9.14
CA ASP A 395 -16.66 12.31 -7.89
C ASP A 395 -17.17 10.88 -7.68
N ALA A 396 -16.23 9.94 -7.68
CA ALA A 396 -16.54 8.54 -7.37
C ALA A 396 -17.06 8.31 -5.94
N SER A 397 -16.90 9.27 -5.03
CA SER A 397 -17.54 9.25 -3.71
C SER A 397 -19.06 9.45 -3.82
N ARG A 398 -19.54 10.06 -4.90
CA ARG A 398 -20.98 10.30 -5.11
C ARG A 398 -21.76 8.99 -5.22
N ALA A 399 -21.25 8.00 -5.94
CA ALA A 399 -21.92 6.72 -6.08
C ALA A 399 -22.09 6.02 -4.72
N PHE A 400 -21.05 6.02 -3.88
CA PHE A 400 -21.15 5.49 -2.51
C PHE A 400 -22.08 6.32 -1.63
N ASN A 401 -22.00 7.63 -1.70
CA ASN A 401 -22.89 8.52 -0.96
C ASN A 401 -24.36 8.32 -1.37
N ASN A 402 -24.62 8.07 -2.66
CA ASN A 402 -25.94 7.77 -3.13
C ASN A 402 -26.47 6.46 -2.54
N MET A 403 -25.65 5.39 -2.49
CA MET A 403 -26.05 4.13 -1.86
C MET A 403 -26.41 4.29 -0.38
N THR A 404 -25.71 5.17 0.35
CA THR A 404 -25.91 5.37 1.80
C THR A 404 -26.98 6.42 2.14
N ARG A 405 -27.38 7.25 1.19
CA ARG A 405 -28.38 8.34 1.42
C ARG A 405 -29.71 8.09 0.75
N THR A 406 -29.79 7.15 -0.19
CA THR A 406 -31.04 6.80 -0.85
C THR A 406 -31.82 5.84 0.04
N PRO A 407 -33.06 6.18 0.45
CA PRO A 407 -33.88 5.26 1.19
C PRO A 407 -34.16 3.97 0.43
N ALA A 408 -34.28 2.86 1.13
CA ALA A 408 -34.54 1.54 0.56
C ALA A 408 -35.80 1.51 -0.33
N ASN A 409 -36.80 2.31 0.03
CA ASN A 409 -38.08 2.41 -0.65
C ASN A 409 -38.18 3.56 -1.67
N ALA A 410 -37.07 4.23 -2.02
CA ALA A 410 -37.14 5.45 -2.84
C ALA A 410 -37.62 5.19 -4.29
N PHE A 411 -37.15 4.13 -4.91
CA PHE A 411 -37.50 3.68 -6.27
C PHE A 411 -36.95 2.27 -6.53
N PRO A 412 -37.55 1.47 -7.42
CA PRO A 412 -36.96 0.21 -7.84
C PRO A 412 -35.66 0.48 -8.66
N LEU A 413 -34.78 -0.50 -8.80
CA LEU A 413 -33.56 -0.33 -9.62
C LEU A 413 -33.90 -0.11 -11.10
N VAL A 414 -34.92 -0.82 -11.57
CA VAL A 414 -35.51 -0.69 -12.90
C VAL A 414 -37.02 -0.68 -12.77
N ASN A 415 -37.69 0.08 -13.64
CA ASN A 415 -39.12 0.05 -13.79
C ASN A 415 -39.58 -1.26 -14.48
N GLU A 416 -40.82 -1.59 -14.40
CA GLU A 416 -41.40 -2.79 -15.01
C GLU A 416 -41.16 -2.86 -16.52
N ASN A 417 -41.11 -1.72 -17.20
CA ASN A 417 -40.80 -1.60 -18.64
C ASN A 417 -39.30 -1.64 -18.97
N GLY A 418 -38.41 -1.98 -18.03
CA GLY A 418 -36.99 -2.09 -18.20
C GLY A 418 -36.18 -0.77 -18.18
N THR A 419 -36.86 0.36 -17.99
CA THR A 419 -36.16 1.66 -17.88
C THR A 419 -35.57 1.86 -16.48
N PHE A 420 -34.46 2.59 -16.37
CA PHE A 420 -33.86 2.91 -15.07
C PHE A 420 -34.76 3.84 -14.27
N ALA A 421 -35.08 3.46 -13.04
CA ALA A 421 -35.97 4.20 -12.21
C ALA A 421 -35.28 5.31 -11.40
N ALA A 422 -36.01 6.41 -11.16
CA ALA A 422 -35.59 7.48 -10.25
C ALA A 422 -36.80 8.31 -9.81
N VAL A 423 -36.57 9.18 -8.82
CA VAL A 423 -37.52 10.23 -8.41
C VAL A 423 -36.89 11.61 -8.59
N PRO A 424 -37.68 12.70 -8.71
CA PRO A 424 -37.15 14.03 -9.09
C PRO A 424 -35.97 14.54 -8.25
N ASN A 425 -35.99 14.30 -6.95
CA ASN A 425 -34.91 14.75 -6.06
C ASN A 425 -33.71 13.81 -6.03
N LEU A 426 -33.79 12.63 -6.65
CA LEU A 426 -32.79 11.57 -6.64
C LEU A 426 -32.51 11.04 -8.06
N VAL A 427 -32.55 11.92 -9.08
CA VAL A 427 -32.44 11.56 -10.51
C VAL A 427 -31.18 10.78 -10.84
N ARG A 428 -30.09 11.01 -10.12
CA ARG A 428 -28.78 10.39 -10.35
C ARG A 428 -28.36 9.44 -9.23
N ALA A 429 -29.31 9.07 -8.35
CA ALA A 429 -29.01 8.27 -7.18
C ALA A 429 -29.05 6.76 -7.44
N ASN A 430 -29.63 6.32 -8.57
CA ASN A 430 -29.71 4.90 -8.91
C ASN A 430 -28.31 4.29 -9.11
N PRO A 431 -27.85 3.39 -8.22
CA PRO A 431 -26.49 2.86 -8.28
C PRO A 431 -26.26 1.98 -9.51
N LEU A 432 -27.26 1.22 -9.96
CA LEU A 432 -27.17 0.39 -11.17
C LEU A 432 -26.82 1.26 -12.38
N HIS A 433 -27.56 2.35 -12.55
CA HIS A 433 -27.32 3.33 -13.60
C HIS A 433 -25.94 4.01 -13.43
N ALA A 434 -25.59 4.43 -12.21
CA ALA A 434 -24.37 5.17 -11.93
C ALA A 434 -23.08 4.35 -12.13
N PHE A 435 -23.11 3.07 -11.78
CA PHE A 435 -21.92 2.22 -11.90
C PHE A 435 -21.73 1.62 -13.30
N LEU A 436 -22.80 1.29 -14.01
CA LEU A 436 -22.71 0.56 -15.26
C LEU A 436 -23.02 1.41 -16.49
N TYR A 437 -23.98 2.34 -16.43
CA TYR A 437 -24.60 2.92 -17.63
C TYR A 437 -24.31 4.42 -17.82
N GLN A 438 -23.21 4.91 -17.21
CA GLN A 438 -22.72 6.29 -17.40
C GLN A 438 -21.35 6.38 -18.08
N GLY A 439 -20.83 5.25 -18.59
CA GLY A 439 -19.52 5.19 -19.19
C GLY A 439 -18.40 4.97 -18.18
N TYR A 440 -17.19 5.27 -18.57
CA TYR A 440 -15.99 5.08 -17.73
C TYR A 440 -15.04 6.27 -17.84
N ARG A 441 -14.14 6.38 -16.88
CA ARG A 441 -13.03 7.31 -16.90
C ARG A 441 -11.74 6.57 -16.55
N LYS A 442 -10.72 6.74 -17.37
CA LYS A 442 -9.39 6.20 -17.17
C LYS A 442 -8.41 7.33 -16.96
N ASP A 443 -7.87 7.42 -15.77
CA ASP A 443 -6.85 8.41 -15.37
C ASP A 443 -5.48 7.74 -15.37
N ASN A 444 -4.48 8.39 -15.98
CA ASN A 444 -3.10 7.92 -15.98
C ASN A 444 -2.23 8.97 -15.28
N ASP A 445 -1.26 8.49 -14.52
CA ASP A 445 -0.26 9.34 -13.90
C ASP A 445 1.13 8.77 -14.15
N SER A 446 2.13 9.63 -14.23
CA SER A 446 3.52 9.20 -14.29
C SER A 446 4.45 10.15 -13.54
N ALA A 447 5.51 9.59 -12.97
CA ALA A 447 6.56 10.33 -12.32
C ALA A 447 7.92 9.87 -12.83
N LEU A 448 8.72 10.80 -13.29
CA LEU A 448 10.12 10.61 -13.65
C LEU A 448 10.98 11.42 -12.69
N GLU A 449 11.90 10.75 -12.01
CA GLU A 449 12.74 11.36 -11.00
C GLU A 449 14.20 10.95 -11.26
N GLY A 450 15.07 11.93 -11.39
CA GLY A 450 16.50 11.73 -11.57
C GLY A 450 17.30 12.59 -10.59
N THR A 451 18.34 12.02 -9.97
CA THR A 451 19.25 12.75 -9.10
C THR A 451 20.69 12.33 -9.39
N VAL A 452 21.57 13.30 -9.55
CA VAL A 452 23.01 13.10 -9.60
C VAL A 452 23.63 13.76 -8.38
N LYS A 453 24.47 12.99 -7.68
CA LYS A 453 25.22 13.42 -6.49
C LYS A 453 26.70 13.35 -6.80
N LEU A 454 27.42 14.40 -6.52
CA LEU A 454 28.88 14.47 -6.67
C LEU A 454 29.48 14.69 -5.28
N ASN A 455 30.50 13.95 -4.92
CA ASN A 455 31.21 14.16 -3.67
C ASN A 455 32.72 14.06 -3.92
N TYR A 456 33.46 15.06 -3.43
CA TYR A 456 34.92 15.12 -3.52
C TYR A 456 35.51 15.32 -2.12
N ASP A 457 36.35 14.37 -1.71
CA ASP A 457 37.10 14.43 -0.45
C ASP A 457 38.32 15.32 -0.62
N LEU A 458 38.43 16.36 0.19
CA LEU A 458 39.50 17.35 0.18
C LEU A 458 40.53 17.09 1.30
N HIS A 459 40.73 15.83 1.69
CA HIS A 459 41.63 15.45 2.78
C HIS A 459 43.07 15.96 2.59
N ALA A 460 43.49 16.21 1.34
CA ALA A 460 44.76 16.83 1.03
C ALA A 460 44.90 18.27 1.52
N ILE A 461 43.76 18.98 1.73
CA ILE A 461 43.74 20.34 2.29
C ILE A 461 43.59 20.25 3.80
N THR A 462 42.55 19.52 4.26
CA THR A 462 42.27 19.34 5.68
C THR A 462 41.55 18.02 5.88
N LYS A 463 42.02 17.23 6.87
CA LYS A 463 41.35 15.94 7.23
C LYS A 463 39.90 16.16 7.56
N GLY A 464 39.01 15.37 6.94
CA GLY A 464 37.55 15.44 7.14
C GLY A 464 36.85 16.52 6.33
N LEU A 465 37.56 17.31 5.52
CA LEU A 465 36.95 18.28 4.61
C LEU A 465 36.46 17.57 3.35
N SER A 466 35.21 17.82 2.95
CA SER A 466 34.66 17.37 1.68
C SER A 466 33.76 18.44 1.06
N ILE A 467 33.61 18.41 -0.26
CA ILE A 467 32.67 19.22 -1.02
C ILE A 467 31.73 18.31 -1.77
N GLY A 468 30.45 18.60 -1.68
CA GLY A 468 29.38 17.84 -2.35
C GLY A 468 28.48 18.71 -3.19
N GLY A 469 27.99 18.17 -4.29
CA GLY A 469 26.97 18.77 -5.13
C GLY A 469 25.85 17.78 -5.43
N LYS A 470 24.63 18.27 -5.50
CA LYS A 470 23.46 17.47 -5.82
C LYS A 470 22.60 18.23 -6.84
N PHE A 471 22.24 17.53 -7.91
CA PHE A 471 21.28 18.03 -8.90
C PHE A 471 20.15 17.02 -9.06
N SER A 472 18.91 17.49 -9.02
CA SER A 472 17.73 16.64 -9.21
C SER A 472 16.73 17.28 -10.16
N TYR A 473 16.20 16.45 -11.05
CA TYR A 473 15.09 16.77 -11.94
C TYR A 473 13.93 15.82 -11.68
N ASN A 474 12.75 16.38 -11.42
CA ASN A 474 11.52 15.64 -11.19
C ASN A 474 10.44 16.14 -12.14
N SER A 475 9.76 15.22 -12.82
CA SER A 475 8.64 15.51 -13.71
C SER A 475 7.46 14.63 -13.31
N TYR A 476 6.36 15.25 -12.93
CA TYR A 476 5.10 14.60 -12.60
C TYR A 476 4.08 14.97 -13.66
N ILE A 477 3.50 13.99 -14.32
CA ILE A 477 2.46 14.14 -15.32
C ILE A 477 1.20 13.51 -14.74
N GLU A 478 0.20 14.33 -14.50
CA GLU A 478 -1.16 13.91 -14.19
C GLU A 478 -1.95 14.02 -15.49
N ASP A 479 -2.12 12.92 -16.16
CA ASP A 479 -3.02 12.83 -17.30
C ASP A 479 -4.38 12.40 -16.77
N ASN A 480 -5.33 13.32 -16.73
CA ASN A 480 -6.71 13.02 -16.37
C ASN A 480 -7.41 12.12 -17.40
N GLY A 481 -6.68 11.73 -18.43
CA GLY A 481 -6.94 10.58 -19.25
C GLY A 481 -8.08 10.72 -20.24
N MET A 482 -8.52 9.56 -20.71
CA MET A 482 -9.65 9.41 -21.63
C MET A 482 -10.83 8.80 -20.89
N GLY A 483 -12.03 9.13 -21.32
CA GLY A 483 -13.25 8.51 -20.84
C GLY A 483 -14.30 8.38 -21.91
N LEU A 484 -15.30 7.56 -21.64
CA LEU A 484 -16.53 7.47 -22.38
C LEU A 484 -17.63 8.08 -21.51
N ASN A 485 -18.28 9.10 -22.03
CA ASN A 485 -19.51 9.62 -21.43
C ASN A 485 -20.69 9.05 -22.21
N VAL A 486 -21.51 8.33 -21.51
CA VAL A 486 -22.81 7.86 -22.00
C VAL A 486 -23.78 7.96 -20.83
N VAL A 487 -25.00 8.34 -21.07
CA VAL A 487 -26.02 8.36 -20.02
C VAL A 487 -27.29 7.75 -20.61
N GLU A 488 -27.69 6.62 -20.07
CA GLU A 488 -29.00 6.07 -20.39
C GLU A 488 -30.09 6.89 -19.69
N PRO A 489 -31.28 7.03 -20.29
CA PRO A 489 -32.34 7.84 -19.70
C PRO A 489 -32.89 7.23 -18.42
N VAL A 490 -33.31 8.10 -17.51
CA VAL A 490 -33.89 7.73 -16.22
C VAL A 490 -35.33 8.22 -16.16
N TRP A 491 -36.21 7.41 -15.61
CA TRP A 491 -37.65 7.63 -15.67
C TRP A 491 -38.28 7.48 -14.30
N LYS A 492 -39.31 8.29 -14.05
CA LYS A 492 -40.21 8.15 -12.91
C LYS A 492 -41.49 7.42 -13.37
N TYR A 493 -41.90 6.41 -12.62
CA TYR A 493 -43.25 5.86 -12.72
C TYR A 493 -44.24 6.75 -11.96
N ASN A 494 -45.32 7.12 -12.58
CA ASN A 494 -46.39 7.93 -12.00
C ASN A 494 -47.60 7.05 -11.59
N GLU A 495 -48.37 7.47 -10.59
CA GLU A 495 -49.55 6.75 -10.07
C GLU A 495 -50.62 6.49 -11.14
N ASN A 496 -50.67 7.29 -12.21
CA ASN A 496 -51.56 7.10 -13.35
C ASN A 496 -51.10 6.05 -14.36
N GLY A 497 -50.06 5.27 -14.06
CA GLY A 497 -49.53 4.24 -14.95
C GLY A 497 -48.60 4.76 -16.07
N THR A 498 -48.25 6.04 -16.06
CA THR A 498 -47.37 6.63 -17.08
C THR A 498 -45.93 6.76 -16.61
N TYR A 499 -44.99 6.85 -17.57
CA TYR A 499 -43.56 7.08 -17.30
C TYR A 499 -43.15 8.50 -17.70
N GLN A 500 -42.59 9.24 -16.77
CA GLN A 500 -42.03 10.56 -17.00
C GLN A 500 -40.49 10.49 -17.09
N ARG A 501 -39.91 10.93 -18.17
CA ARG A 501 -38.47 11.01 -18.32
C ARG A 501 -37.90 12.14 -17.45
N LEU A 502 -37.01 11.80 -16.54
CA LEU A 502 -36.31 12.74 -15.66
C LEU A 502 -34.90 13.12 -16.20
N LEU A 503 -34.25 12.20 -16.89
CA LEU A 503 -32.93 12.41 -17.45
C LEU A 503 -32.94 11.98 -18.93
N ALA A 504 -32.41 12.84 -19.80
CA ALA A 504 -32.30 12.55 -21.21
C ALA A 504 -31.13 11.60 -21.50
N LYS A 505 -31.26 10.85 -22.61
CA LYS A 505 -30.15 10.04 -23.12
C LYS A 505 -29.01 10.97 -23.57
N VAL A 506 -27.77 10.64 -23.16
CA VAL A 506 -26.56 11.21 -23.72
C VAL A 506 -25.92 10.13 -24.58
N PHE A 507 -25.76 10.40 -25.87
CA PHE A 507 -25.11 9.48 -26.79
C PHE A 507 -23.63 9.34 -26.45
N PRO A 508 -23.01 8.18 -26.74
CA PRO A 508 -21.62 7.93 -26.45
C PRO A 508 -20.71 9.01 -27.04
N SER A 509 -19.90 9.65 -26.19
CA SER A 509 -18.90 10.62 -26.58
C SER A 509 -17.59 10.38 -25.82
N LEU A 510 -16.47 10.47 -26.53
CA LEU A 510 -15.17 10.43 -25.89
C LEU A 510 -14.93 11.74 -25.14
N ILE A 511 -14.44 11.61 -23.91
CA ILE A 511 -14.03 12.75 -23.11
C ILE A 511 -12.51 12.68 -22.95
N ASN A 512 -11.83 13.76 -23.33
CA ASN A 512 -10.43 13.98 -23.02
C ASN A 512 -10.36 14.97 -21.86
N PHE A 513 -9.64 14.59 -20.83
CA PHE A 513 -9.39 15.45 -19.68
C PHE A 513 -8.04 16.14 -19.86
N ALA A 514 -7.94 17.38 -19.37
CA ALA A 514 -6.70 18.14 -19.46
C ALA A 514 -5.57 17.46 -18.69
N SER A 515 -4.43 17.28 -19.32
CA SER A 515 -3.21 16.81 -18.67
C SER A 515 -2.53 17.95 -17.93
N GLY A 516 -2.08 17.68 -16.71
CA GLY A 516 -1.25 18.59 -15.91
C GLY A 516 0.18 18.07 -15.81
N ALA A 517 1.17 18.91 -16.04
CA ALA A 517 2.57 18.56 -15.82
C ALA A 517 3.19 19.48 -14.78
N LYS A 518 3.76 18.89 -13.73
CA LYS A 518 4.53 19.60 -12.70
C LYS A 518 5.99 19.21 -12.83
N LYS A 519 6.87 20.19 -13.05
CA LYS A 519 8.31 19.98 -13.13
C LYS A 519 8.99 20.69 -11.96
N ARG A 520 9.94 20.02 -11.31
CA ARG A 520 10.74 20.58 -10.22
C ARG A 520 12.21 20.30 -10.49
N VAL A 521 13.03 21.33 -10.36
CA VAL A 521 14.48 21.25 -10.41
C VAL A 521 15.02 21.62 -9.04
N TYR A 522 15.94 20.85 -8.55
CA TYR A 522 16.64 21.10 -7.29
C TYR A 522 18.13 21.01 -7.51
N TRP A 523 18.88 21.93 -6.90
CA TRP A 523 20.34 21.86 -6.84
C TRP A 523 20.82 22.25 -5.45
N GLU A 524 21.90 21.67 -5.02
CA GLU A 524 22.53 21.89 -3.72
C GLU A 524 24.05 21.80 -3.86
N ALA A 525 24.76 22.68 -3.16
CA ALA A 525 26.20 22.58 -2.96
C ALA A 525 26.50 22.69 -1.48
N LEU A 526 27.27 21.76 -0.95
CA LEU A 526 27.62 21.69 0.46
C LEU A 526 29.13 21.52 0.61
N SER A 527 29.70 22.22 1.59
CA SER A 527 31.04 21.93 2.10
C SER A 527 30.89 21.44 3.54
N LEU A 528 31.46 20.28 3.85
CA LEU A 528 31.39 19.65 5.15
C LEU A 528 32.79 19.41 5.69
N ILE A 529 32.97 19.69 6.98
CA ILE A 529 34.16 19.31 7.74
C ILE A 529 33.69 18.38 8.87
N HIS A 530 34.17 17.15 8.85
CA HIS A 530 34.05 16.24 9.99
C HIS A 530 35.27 16.38 10.87
N ILE A 531 35.08 16.97 12.06
CA ILE A 531 36.11 17.12 13.08
C ILE A 531 36.19 15.86 13.94
#